data_124c996f025d4a3f62c4c6f7c9ff5b31
#
_entry.id   124c996f025d4a3f62c4c6f7c9ff5b31
#
_cell.length_a   1.000
_cell.length_b   1.000
_cell.length_c   1.000
_cell.angle_alpha   90.00
_cell.angle_beta   90.00
_cell.angle_gamma   90.00
#
_symmetry.space_group_name_H-M   'P 1'
#
loop_
_entity.id
_entity.type
_entity.pdbx_description
1 polymer ?
#
loop_
_entity_poly.entity_id
_entity_poly.type
_entity_poly.pdbx_seq_one_letter_code
_entity_poly.pdbx_strand_id
1 'polypeptide(L)'
;LTIDSGETVAISTVSGVPNQMPPKGSPFVLPKALADIHAHQQPRLPGHICTGPVAVLGAKAGQVLEVRIKSIELHYEWGYNMIRPLTGALPDDFKEFRVIHIPLDRTRMTGRLPWGIDIPLRPFFGVMAVAPPPAWGVISTLPPRRNGGNMDNKELVAGTTLYLPIHVDGALFSVGDGHAVQGDGEVNVNAIETGLIGTFELHVRDDLSLEWPMGETVTHVMTMGFDPDLDDAAIIALRNMIALICKRTGLSREDAYSLCSLAADLRVTQIVNGSKGIHAMIDKRYLAPVGS
;
A
#
# COMPACT_ATOMS: atom_id res chain seq x y z
N LEU A 1 -16.93 -8.96 -9.10
CA LEU A 1 -16.20 -9.38 -10.31
C LEU A 1 -15.42 -10.64 -10.02
N THR A 2 -15.43 -11.59 -10.97
CA THR A 2 -14.61 -12.80 -10.89
C THR A 2 -13.78 -12.90 -12.17
N ILE A 3 -12.52 -13.26 -12.04
CA ILE A 3 -11.55 -13.40 -13.16
C ILE A 3 -10.77 -14.70 -13.03
N ASP A 4 -10.14 -15.15 -14.11
CA ASP A 4 -9.19 -16.26 -14.08
C ASP A 4 -7.81 -15.81 -13.58
N SER A 5 -7.02 -16.77 -13.07
CA SER A 5 -5.62 -16.50 -12.71
C SER A 5 -4.82 -16.14 -13.96
N GLY A 6 -4.10 -15.02 -13.93
CA GLY A 6 -3.35 -14.47 -15.07
C GLY A 6 -4.10 -13.38 -15.83
N GLU A 7 -5.38 -13.15 -15.53
CA GLU A 7 -6.13 -12.07 -16.15
C GLU A 7 -5.80 -10.70 -15.57
N THR A 8 -6.11 -9.67 -16.35
CA THR A 8 -5.88 -8.27 -16.01
C THR A 8 -7.19 -7.56 -15.71
N VAL A 9 -7.20 -6.78 -14.65
CA VAL A 9 -8.34 -5.93 -14.24
C VAL A 9 -7.90 -4.49 -14.07
N ALA A 10 -8.71 -3.55 -14.58
CA ALA A 10 -8.57 -2.13 -14.29
C ALA A 10 -9.55 -1.72 -13.18
N ILE A 11 -9.04 -1.07 -12.14
CA ILE A 11 -9.82 -0.66 -10.98
C ILE A 11 -9.66 0.84 -10.79
N SER A 12 -10.79 1.57 -10.83
CA SER A 12 -10.85 3.00 -10.52
C SER A 12 -11.20 3.18 -9.05
N THR A 13 -10.47 4.04 -8.35
CA THR A 13 -10.70 4.36 -6.95
C THR A 13 -11.04 5.83 -6.75
N VAL A 14 -11.67 6.10 -5.62
CA VAL A 14 -11.94 7.44 -5.10
C VAL A 14 -11.42 7.53 -3.67
N SER A 15 -11.02 8.71 -3.21
CA SER A 15 -10.45 8.90 -1.88
C SER A 15 -11.04 10.13 -1.19
N GLY A 16 -11.13 10.06 0.12
CA GLY A 16 -11.52 11.16 1.00
C GLY A 16 -12.94 11.09 1.56
N VAL A 17 -13.14 11.83 2.63
CA VAL A 17 -14.44 12.01 3.32
C VAL A 17 -14.94 13.45 3.15
N PRO A 18 -16.23 13.76 3.43
CA PRO A 18 -16.84 15.05 3.08
C PRO A 18 -16.09 16.31 3.54
N ASN A 19 -15.46 16.29 4.73
CA ASN A 19 -14.73 17.43 5.27
C ASN A 19 -13.32 17.64 4.67
N GLN A 20 -12.88 16.74 3.81
CA GLN A 20 -11.61 16.80 3.06
C GLN A 20 -11.78 17.31 1.63
N MET A 21 -13.05 17.45 1.22
CA MET A 21 -13.36 17.79 -0.17
C MET A 21 -13.07 19.26 -0.50
N PRO A 22 -12.76 19.56 -1.77
CA PRO A 22 -12.56 20.93 -2.22
C PRO A 22 -13.79 21.78 -1.92
N PRO A 23 -13.62 23.05 -1.52
CA PRO A 23 -14.74 23.95 -1.27
C PRO A 23 -15.52 24.24 -2.55
N LYS A 24 -16.81 24.54 -2.41
CA LYS A 24 -17.65 24.96 -3.55
C LYS A 24 -17.05 26.19 -4.24
N GLY A 25 -16.99 26.14 -5.56
CA GLY A 25 -16.41 27.22 -6.37
C GLY A 25 -14.91 27.14 -6.57
N SER A 26 -14.24 26.12 -6.01
CA SER A 26 -12.87 25.81 -6.37
C SER A 26 -12.79 25.28 -7.83
N PRO A 27 -11.62 25.33 -8.46
CA PRO A 27 -11.44 24.75 -9.80
C PRO A 27 -11.47 23.22 -9.82
N PHE A 28 -11.48 22.58 -8.64
CA PHE A 28 -11.41 21.13 -8.51
C PHE A 28 -12.81 20.51 -8.57
N VAL A 29 -12.94 19.51 -9.45
CA VAL A 29 -14.20 18.81 -9.65
C VAL A 29 -14.30 17.60 -8.71
N LEU A 30 -15.37 17.54 -7.92
CA LEU A 30 -15.68 16.37 -7.11
C LEU A 30 -16.23 15.26 -8.02
N PRO A 31 -15.61 14.07 -8.07
CA PRO A 31 -16.12 12.95 -8.85
C PRO A 31 -17.52 12.53 -8.42
N LYS A 32 -18.40 12.27 -9.39
CA LYS A 32 -19.78 11.85 -9.10
C LYS A 32 -19.82 10.60 -8.22
N ALA A 33 -18.95 9.61 -8.49
CA ALA A 33 -18.89 8.38 -7.70
C ALA A 33 -18.60 8.66 -6.22
N LEU A 34 -17.67 9.59 -5.93
CA LEU A 34 -17.35 9.98 -4.55
C LEU A 34 -18.52 10.70 -3.88
N ALA A 35 -19.18 11.61 -4.61
CA ALA A 35 -20.38 12.29 -4.10
C ALA A 35 -21.52 11.31 -3.80
N ASP A 36 -21.74 10.33 -4.68
CA ASP A 36 -22.76 9.28 -4.50
C ASP A 36 -22.42 8.39 -3.28
N ILE A 37 -21.16 8.03 -3.08
CA ILE A 37 -20.70 7.27 -1.91
C ILE A 37 -20.98 8.06 -0.63
N HIS A 38 -20.60 9.34 -0.57
CA HIS A 38 -20.86 10.20 0.58
C HIS A 38 -22.33 10.34 0.91
N ALA A 39 -23.20 10.33 -0.10
CA ALA A 39 -24.64 10.49 0.08
C ALA A 39 -25.35 9.20 0.57
N HIS A 40 -24.82 8.02 0.19
CA HIS A 40 -25.56 6.77 0.35
C HIS A 40 -24.85 5.71 1.20
N GLN A 41 -23.54 5.84 1.44
CA GLN A 41 -22.77 4.86 2.19
C GLN A 41 -22.57 5.28 3.65
N GLN A 42 -22.79 4.34 4.56
CA GLN A 42 -22.42 4.50 5.97
C GLN A 42 -21.43 3.39 6.33
N PRO A 43 -20.16 3.72 6.49
CA PRO A 43 -19.14 2.73 6.84
C PRO A 43 -19.42 2.16 8.24
N ARG A 44 -19.27 0.84 8.39
CA ARG A 44 -19.43 0.16 9.69
C ARG A 44 -18.27 0.46 10.64
N LEU A 45 -17.08 0.68 10.09
CA LEU A 45 -15.85 0.99 10.81
C LEU A 45 -15.11 2.15 10.12
N PRO A 46 -14.30 2.92 10.86
CA PRO A 46 -13.42 3.90 10.24
C PRO A 46 -12.48 3.24 9.23
N GLY A 47 -12.15 3.96 8.15
CA GLY A 47 -11.23 3.45 7.13
C GLY A 47 -11.40 4.14 5.79
N HIS A 48 -10.84 3.53 4.78
CA HIS A 48 -10.75 4.02 3.41
C HIS A 48 -11.89 3.47 2.54
N ILE A 49 -12.18 4.17 1.45
CA ILE A 49 -13.04 3.66 0.39
C ILE A 49 -12.20 2.69 -0.45
N CYS A 50 -12.58 1.41 -0.46
CA CYS A 50 -11.93 0.39 -1.27
C CYS A 50 -12.85 -0.05 -2.41
N THR A 51 -12.28 -0.22 -3.60
CA THR A 51 -12.95 -0.80 -4.76
C THR A 51 -12.59 -2.27 -4.88
N GLY A 52 -13.61 -3.12 -5.03
CA GLY A 52 -13.50 -4.57 -5.05
C GLY A 52 -14.75 -5.21 -4.42
N PRO A 53 -14.69 -6.49 -4.00
CA PRO A 53 -13.57 -7.39 -4.23
C PRO A 53 -13.56 -7.97 -5.65
N VAL A 54 -12.36 -8.31 -6.12
CA VAL A 54 -12.12 -9.14 -7.30
C VAL A 54 -11.80 -10.54 -6.83
N ALA A 55 -12.64 -11.51 -7.19
CA ALA A 55 -12.39 -12.92 -6.92
C ALA A 55 -11.52 -13.51 -8.03
N VAL A 56 -10.53 -14.33 -7.66
CA VAL A 56 -9.71 -15.08 -8.62
C VAL A 56 -10.11 -16.55 -8.57
N LEU A 57 -10.55 -17.10 -9.71
CA LEU A 57 -11.00 -18.48 -9.82
C LEU A 57 -9.89 -19.46 -9.44
N GLY A 58 -10.24 -20.47 -8.66
CA GLY A 58 -9.30 -21.49 -8.19
C GLY A 58 -8.38 -21.08 -7.05
N ALA A 59 -8.36 -19.81 -6.65
CA ALA A 59 -7.56 -19.37 -5.51
C ALA A 59 -8.06 -20.01 -4.20
N LYS A 60 -7.14 -20.56 -3.41
CA LYS A 60 -7.41 -21.26 -2.14
C LYS A 60 -6.68 -20.61 -0.97
N ALA A 61 -7.30 -20.69 0.21
CA ALA A 61 -6.63 -20.31 1.44
C ALA A 61 -5.30 -21.08 1.59
N GLY A 62 -4.24 -20.38 2.03
CA GLY A 62 -2.88 -20.93 2.15
C GLY A 62 -1.98 -20.73 0.92
N GLN A 63 -2.54 -20.37 -0.23
CA GLN A 63 -1.79 -19.95 -1.41
C GLN A 63 -1.41 -18.46 -1.30
N VAL A 64 -0.74 -17.94 -2.33
CA VAL A 64 -0.32 -16.53 -2.43
C VAL A 64 -0.96 -15.89 -3.67
N LEU A 65 -1.49 -14.68 -3.52
CA LEU A 65 -1.87 -13.84 -4.65
C LEU A 65 -0.68 -12.99 -5.07
N GLU A 66 -0.22 -13.18 -6.30
CA GLU A 66 0.75 -12.32 -6.96
C GLU A 66 -0.01 -11.23 -7.72
N VAL A 67 0.20 -9.98 -7.33
CA VAL A 67 -0.41 -8.79 -7.90
C VAL A 67 0.65 -8.02 -8.68
N ARG A 68 0.65 -8.14 -10.00
CA ARG A 68 1.53 -7.36 -10.88
C ARG A 68 0.88 -6.02 -11.18
N ILE A 69 1.50 -4.95 -10.73
CA ILE A 69 1.01 -3.58 -10.92
C ILE A 69 1.47 -3.09 -12.30
N LYS A 70 0.58 -3.16 -13.30
CA LYS A 70 0.93 -2.85 -14.71
C LYS A 70 1.00 -1.35 -14.97
N SER A 71 0.01 -0.60 -14.48
CA SER A 71 -0.05 0.85 -14.56
C SER A 71 -0.79 1.44 -13.37
N ILE A 72 -0.45 2.68 -13.04
CA ILE A 72 -1.19 3.51 -12.09
C ILE A 72 -1.29 4.91 -12.69
N GLU A 73 -2.52 5.41 -12.82
CA GLU A 73 -2.83 6.70 -13.40
C GLU A 73 -3.61 7.56 -12.41
N LEU A 74 -3.37 8.87 -12.43
CA LEU A 74 -4.18 9.82 -11.66
C LEU A 74 -5.62 9.84 -12.21
N HIS A 75 -6.60 9.62 -11.34
CA HIS A 75 -8.01 9.69 -11.72
C HIS A 75 -8.51 11.13 -11.77
N TYR A 76 -7.98 12.01 -10.88
CA TYR A 76 -8.31 13.44 -10.81
C TYR A 76 -7.10 14.32 -11.10
N GLU A 77 -7.36 15.62 -11.29
CA GLU A 77 -6.33 16.65 -11.44
C GLU A 77 -6.08 17.40 -10.11
N TRP A 78 -6.45 16.81 -9.02
CA TRP A 78 -6.23 17.33 -7.69
C TRP A 78 -6.04 16.22 -6.66
N GLY A 79 -5.37 16.57 -5.60
CA GLY A 79 -5.26 15.77 -4.40
C GLY A 79 -5.32 16.67 -3.16
N TYR A 80 -5.23 16.09 -1.99
CA TYR A 80 -5.20 16.84 -0.74
C TYR A 80 -4.19 16.25 0.24
N ASN A 81 -3.77 17.09 1.19
CA ASN A 81 -3.08 16.66 2.40
C ASN A 81 -3.72 17.38 3.57
N MET A 82 -3.77 16.76 4.73
CA MET A 82 -4.39 17.36 5.90
C MET A 82 -3.57 17.18 7.17
N ILE A 83 -3.78 18.11 8.10
CA ILE A 83 -3.38 17.96 9.49
C ILE A 83 -4.67 17.84 10.31
N ARG A 84 -4.74 16.81 11.15
CA ARG A 84 -5.85 16.60 12.08
C ARG A 84 -5.29 16.54 13.50
N PRO A 85 -5.90 17.27 14.46
CA PRO A 85 -5.48 17.23 15.85
C PRO A 85 -5.41 15.80 16.40
N LEU A 86 -4.44 15.57 17.26
CA LEU A 86 -4.20 14.29 17.95
C LEU A 86 -3.92 13.10 17.01
N THR A 87 -3.41 13.36 15.79
CA THR A 87 -3.00 12.34 14.84
C THR A 87 -1.61 12.61 14.27
N GLY A 88 -1.07 11.63 13.54
CA GLY A 88 0.28 11.74 13.00
C GLY A 88 1.37 11.37 13.99
N ALA A 89 2.60 11.60 13.59
CA ALA A 89 3.80 11.34 14.39
C ALA A 89 4.00 12.35 15.53
N LEU A 90 3.35 13.53 15.43
CA LEU A 90 3.45 14.64 16.37
C LEU A 90 2.05 15.08 16.84
N PRO A 91 1.32 14.22 17.58
CA PRO A 91 -0.11 14.41 17.85
C PRO A 91 -0.42 15.65 18.71
N ASP A 92 0.51 16.07 19.55
CA ASP A 92 0.32 17.20 20.48
C ASP A 92 0.74 18.56 19.92
N ASP A 93 1.48 18.59 18.79
CA ASP A 93 2.10 19.80 18.27
C ASP A 93 1.13 20.62 17.40
N PHE A 94 0.20 19.95 16.70
CA PHE A 94 -0.70 20.57 15.73
C PHE A 94 -2.15 20.47 16.21
N LYS A 95 -2.69 21.56 16.74
CA LYS A 95 -4.00 21.59 17.41
C LYS A 95 -5.16 22.00 16.50
N GLU A 96 -4.87 22.43 15.27
CA GLU A 96 -5.88 22.91 14.34
C GLU A 96 -6.04 21.97 13.15
N PHE A 97 -7.29 21.74 12.75
CA PHE A 97 -7.59 21.02 11.51
C PHE A 97 -7.24 21.89 10.31
N ARG A 98 -6.44 21.37 9.40
CA ARG A 98 -6.03 22.04 8.18
C ARG A 98 -6.06 21.08 7.01
N VAL A 99 -6.70 21.49 5.90
CA VAL A 99 -6.65 20.78 4.61
C VAL A 99 -6.06 21.73 3.58
N ILE A 100 -5.14 21.19 2.77
CA ILE A 100 -4.64 21.85 1.56
C ILE A 100 -5.06 21.01 0.35
N HIS A 101 -5.59 21.68 -0.68
CA HIS A 101 -5.89 21.07 -1.97
C HIS A 101 -4.78 21.40 -2.96
N ILE A 102 -4.31 20.40 -3.66
CA ILE A 102 -3.08 20.44 -4.46
C ILE A 102 -3.45 20.13 -5.90
N PRO A 103 -3.27 21.04 -6.85
CA PRO A 103 -3.42 20.72 -8.28
C PRO A 103 -2.35 19.74 -8.72
N LEU A 104 -2.74 18.73 -9.50
CA LEU A 104 -1.88 17.69 -10.03
C LEU A 104 -1.78 17.82 -11.56
N ASP A 105 -0.57 17.97 -12.05
CA ASP A 105 -0.27 18.00 -13.48
C ASP A 105 0.08 16.58 -13.97
N ARG A 106 -0.84 15.97 -14.73
CA ARG A 106 -0.70 14.62 -15.28
C ARG A 106 0.39 14.50 -16.34
N THR A 107 0.67 15.61 -17.05
CA THR A 107 1.66 15.62 -18.12
C THR A 107 3.07 15.71 -17.55
N ARG A 108 3.27 16.61 -16.59
CA ARG A 108 4.56 16.82 -15.92
C ARG A 108 4.79 15.87 -14.77
N MET A 109 3.75 15.16 -14.32
CA MET A 109 3.74 14.34 -13.13
C MET A 109 4.28 15.13 -11.91
N THR A 110 3.65 16.28 -11.64
CA THR A 110 4.00 17.16 -10.51
C THR A 110 2.75 17.64 -9.79
N GLY A 111 2.86 17.85 -8.48
CA GLY A 111 1.86 18.51 -7.64
C GLY A 111 2.36 19.89 -7.20
N ARG A 112 1.59 20.95 -7.39
CA ARG A 112 1.96 22.31 -7.00
C ARG A 112 1.48 22.62 -5.59
N LEU A 113 2.39 22.67 -4.62
CA LEU A 113 2.07 22.98 -3.23
C LEU A 113 1.74 24.48 -3.06
N PRO A 114 0.84 24.84 -2.11
CA PRO A 114 0.39 26.23 -1.94
C PRO A 114 1.51 27.24 -1.64
N TRP A 115 2.61 26.79 -1.09
CA TRP A 115 3.79 27.62 -0.80
C TRP A 115 4.84 27.65 -1.95
N GLY A 116 4.45 27.19 -3.14
CA GLY A 116 5.24 27.42 -4.35
C GLY A 116 6.23 26.31 -4.72
N ILE A 117 6.20 25.16 -4.07
CA ILE A 117 7.04 24.01 -4.42
C ILE A 117 6.29 23.09 -5.38
N ASP A 118 6.94 22.67 -6.47
CA ASP A 118 6.49 21.56 -7.30
C ASP A 118 7.13 20.26 -6.80
N ILE A 119 6.27 19.30 -6.42
CA ILE A 119 6.72 17.98 -5.94
C ILE A 119 6.50 16.94 -7.05
N PRO A 120 7.53 16.14 -7.43
CA PRO A 120 7.37 15.06 -8.39
C PRO A 120 6.41 13.99 -7.85
N LEU A 121 5.49 13.52 -8.71
CA LEU A 121 4.52 12.48 -8.35
C LEU A 121 5.07 11.08 -8.67
N ARG A 122 4.75 10.15 -7.80
CA ARG A 122 5.06 8.72 -7.92
C ARG A 122 3.89 7.93 -7.36
N PRO A 123 2.79 7.78 -8.14
CA PRO A 123 1.53 7.24 -7.64
C PRO A 123 1.63 5.78 -7.21
N PHE A 124 0.94 5.45 -6.11
CA PHE A 124 0.75 4.09 -5.62
C PHE A 124 -0.55 4.01 -4.80
N PHE A 125 -1.00 2.79 -4.48
CA PHE A 125 -2.15 2.57 -3.61
C PHE A 125 -1.68 2.29 -2.18
N GLY A 126 -2.15 3.06 -1.21
CA GLY A 126 -1.91 2.83 0.21
C GLY A 126 -2.54 1.52 0.67
N VAL A 127 -3.79 1.27 0.23
CA VAL A 127 -4.52 0.05 0.54
C VAL A 127 -4.53 -0.89 -0.65
N MET A 128 -3.88 -2.06 -0.48
CA MET A 128 -4.04 -3.24 -1.32
C MET A 128 -4.17 -4.46 -0.41
N ALA A 129 -5.27 -5.20 -0.53
CA ALA A 129 -5.57 -6.31 0.37
C ALA A 129 -6.29 -7.46 -0.31
N VAL A 130 -6.11 -8.68 0.22
CA VAL A 130 -7.04 -9.79 0.09
C VAL A 130 -7.98 -9.82 1.30
N ALA A 131 -9.08 -10.58 1.21
CA ALA A 131 -9.97 -10.74 2.35
C ALA A 131 -9.21 -11.29 3.57
N PRO A 132 -9.52 -10.78 4.79
CA PRO A 132 -8.86 -11.21 6.02
C PRO A 132 -9.28 -12.64 6.40
N PRO A 133 -8.53 -13.30 7.31
CA PRO A 133 -8.98 -14.55 7.92
C PRO A 133 -10.39 -14.43 8.49
N PRO A 134 -11.29 -15.40 8.27
CA PRO A 134 -12.68 -15.33 8.74
C PRO A 134 -12.83 -15.11 10.26
N ALA A 135 -11.87 -15.62 11.04
CA ALA A 135 -11.84 -15.46 12.49
C ALA A 135 -11.68 -14.00 12.96
N TRP A 136 -11.20 -13.09 12.08
CA TRP A 136 -11.07 -11.67 12.43
C TRP A 136 -12.39 -10.90 12.27
N GLY A 137 -13.39 -11.48 11.63
CA GLY A 137 -14.65 -10.82 11.33
C GLY A 137 -14.50 -9.58 10.44
N VAL A 138 -15.25 -8.52 10.75
CA VAL A 138 -15.16 -7.24 10.04
C VAL A 138 -14.01 -6.43 10.65
N ILE A 139 -13.06 -6.02 9.82
CA ILE A 139 -11.89 -5.24 10.24
C ILE A 139 -11.89 -3.84 9.61
N SER A 140 -11.30 -2.87 10.32
CA SER A 140 -10.99 -1.55 9.76
C SER A 140 -9.85 -1.65 8.77
N THR A 141 -9.88 -0.81 7.74
CA THR A 141 -8.75 -0.67 6.78
C THR A 141 -7.65 0.24 7.30
N LEU A 142 -7.80 0.90 8.47
CA LEU A 142 -6.78 1.81 8.98
C LEU A 142 -5.43 1.13 9.25
N PRO A 143 -5.32 0.02 10.04
CA PRO A 143 -4.04 -0.63 10.24
C PRO A 143 -3.76 -1.68 9.16
N PRO A 144 -2.52 -1.74 8.64
CA PRO A 144 -2.08 -2.86 7.81
C PRO A 144 -1.97 -4.14 8.63
N ARG A 145 -2.09 -5.29 7.95
CA ARG A 145 -2.03 -6.62 8.57
C ARG A 145 -1.43 -7.64 7.61
N ARG A 146 -1.45 -8.93 7.98
CA ARG A 146 -0.95 -10.03 7.15
C ARG A 146 -1.67 -10.17 5.81
N ASN A 147 -2.93 -9.78 5.72
CA ASN A 147 -3.68 -9.76 4.45
C ASN A 147 -3.39 -8.54 3.56
N GLY A 148 -2.38 -7.75 3.87
CA GLY A 148 -2.11 -6.45 3.28
C GLY A 148 -2.87 -5.34 4.01
N GLY A 149 -3.67 -4.56 3.29
CA GLY A 149 -4.41 -3.41 3.81
C GLY A 149 -3.66 -2.12 3.61
N ASN A 150 -3.74 -1.23 4.58
CA ASN A 150 -3.14 0.11 4.56
C ASN A 150 -1.63 0.06 4.81
N MET A 151 -0.92 -0.50 3.85
CA MET A 151 0.53 -0.69 3.95
C MET A 151 1.31 0.61 3.75
N ASP A 152 0.78 1.53 2.96
CA ASP A 152 1.37 2.83 2.60
C ASP A 152 2.83 2.71 2.12
N ASN A 153 3.07 1.66 1.33
CA ASN A 153 4.40 1.37 0.84
C ASN A 153 4.64 2.02 -0.52
N LYS A 154 5.33 3.15 -0.52
CA LYS A 154 5.64 3.96 -1.71
C LYS A 154 6.48 3.25 -2.78
N GLU A 155 7.03 2.07 -2.49
CA GLU A 155 7.78 1.26 -3.47
C GLU A 155 6.85 0.44 -4.38
N LEU A 156 5.55 0.30 -4.03
CA LEU A 156 4.56 -0.47 -4.78
C LEU A 156 3.94 0.35 -5.94
N VAL A 157 4.77 0.85 -6.82
CA VAL A 157 4.40 1.63 -8.00
C VAL A 157 4.17 0.76 -9.25
N ALA A 158 3.78 1.35 -10.36
CA ALA A 158 3.69 0.66 -11.64
C ALA A 158 5.02 -0.04 -12.00
N GLY A 159 4.94 -1.26 -12.52
CA GLY A 159 6.09 -2.12 -12.83
C GLY A 159 6.61 -2.95 -11.65
N THR A 160 5.97 -2.88 -10.49
CA THR A 160 6.30 -3.70 -9.32
C THR A 160 5.30 -4.83 -9.11
N THR A 161 5.64 -5.78 -8.24
CA THR A 161 4.79 -6.91 -7.90
C THR A 161 4.62 -6.97 -6.37
N LEU A 162 3.37 -7.13 -5.93
CA LEU A 162 3.01 -7.39 -4.54
C LEU A 162 2.55 -8.84 -4.39
N TYR A 163 2.97 -9.51 -3.33
CA TYR A 163 2.56 -10.86 -2.95
C TYR A 163 1.80 -10.83 -1.63
N LEU A 164 0.59 -11.35 -1.64
CA LEU A 164 -0.31 -11.37 -0.48
C LEU A 164 -0.68 -12.81 -0.11
N PRO A 165 -0.57 -13.21 1.17
CA PRO A 165 -1.05 -14.52 1.63
C PRO A 165 -2.58 -14.59 1.53
N ILE A 166 -3.12 -15.62 0.87
CA ILE A 166 -4.57 -15.82 0.70
C ILE A 166 -5.13 -16.51 1.94
N HIS A 167 -6.15 -15.92 2.54
CA HIS A 167 -6.80 -16.43 3.76
C HIS A 167 -8.19 -17.04 3.52
N VAL A 168 -8.81 -16.73 2.38
CA VAL A 168 -10.10 -17.28 1.97
C VAL A 168 -10.10 -17.65 0.50
N ASP A 169 -10.94 -18.59 0.10
CA ASP A 169 -11.10 -18.98 -1.29
C ASP A 169 -11.50 -17.78 -2.15
N GLY A 170 -10.92 -17.68 -3.34
CA GLY A 170 -11.12 -16.57 -4.26
C GLY A 170 -10.22 -15.37 -3.99
N ALA A 171 -9.39 -15.36 -2.94
CA ALA A 171 -8.53 -14.26 -2.51
C ALA A 171 -9.30 -12.96 -2.17
N LEU A 172 -10.23 -12.53 -3.03
CA LEU A 172 -11.09 -11.34 -2.86
C LEU A 172 -10.26 -10.04 -2.75
N PHE A 173 -9.49 -9.75 -3.81
CA PHE A 173 -8.62 -8.59 -3.88
C PHE A 173 -9.41 -7.27 -3.90
N SER A 174 -8.99 -6.32 -3.10
CA SER A 174 -9.54 -4.96 -3.05
C SER A 174 -8.43 -3.93 -2.96
N VAL A 175 -8.66 -2.75 -3.52
CA VAL A 175 -7.68 -1.65 -3.59
C VAL A 175 -8.35 -0.31 -3.35
N GLY A 176 -7.64 0.61 -2.71
CA GLY A 176 -8.11 1.97 -2.43
C GLY A 176 -6.98 2.85 -1.93
N ASP A 177 -7.35 4.03 -1.39
CA ASP A 177 -6.40 4.92 -0.77
C ASP A 177 -5.27 5.32 -1.73
N GLY A 178 -5.65 6.07 -2.75
CA GLY A 178 -4.74 6.47 -3.81
C GLY A 178 -3.83 7.61 -3.37
N HIS A 179 -2.53 7.38 -3.40
CA HIS A 179 -1.49 8.35 -3.08
C HIS A 179 -0.78 8.82 -4.35
N ALA A 180 -0.78 10.12 -4.62
CA ALA A 180 -0.02 10.68 -5.73
C ALA A 180 1.49 10.72 -5.43
N VAL A 181 1.87 10.94 -4.16
CA VAL A 181 3.24 10.85 -3.64
C VAL A 181 3.23 10.83 -2.10
N GLN A 182 4.20 10.13 -1.53
CA GLN A 182 4.40 10.04 -0.07
C GLN A 182 5.89 9.96 0.26
N GLY A 183 6.29 10.54 1.38
CA GLY A 183 7.58 10.30 2.01
C GLY A 183 7.57 9.09 2.93
N ASP A 184 8.73 8.51 3.23
CA ASP A 184 8.84 7.46 4.26
C ASP A 184 8.31 7.98 5.61
N GLY A 185 7.54 7.12 6.29
CA GLY A 185 6.93 7.44 7.58
C GLY A 185 5.52 8.02 7.52
N GLU A 186 5.09 8.61 6.40
CA GLU A 186 3.75 9.22 6.24
C GLU A 186 3.33 10.10 7.43
N VAL A 187 4.25 10.95 7.87
CA VAL A 187 4.31 11.50 9.23
C VAL A 187 3.09 12.30 9.72
N ASN A 188 2.25 12.80 8.82
CA ASN A 188 1.02 13.52 9.21
C ASN A 188 -0.29 12.75 8.91
N VAL A 189 -0.19 11.42 8.68
CA VAL A 189 -1.31 10.49 8.36
C VAL A 189 -1.81 10.61 6.91
N ASN A 190 -1.20 11.42 6.10
CA ASN A 190 -1.60 11.56 4.71
C ASN A 190 -0.39 11.69 3.77
N ALA A 191 -0.52 11.09 2.63
CA ALA A 191 0.21 11.39 1.40
C ALA A 191 -0.33 12.68 0.73
N ILE A 192 -0.12 12.85 -0.55
CA ILE A 192 -1.06 13.59 -1.41
C ILE A 192 -2.14 12.59 -1.80
N GLU A 193 -3.25 12.65 -1.08
CA GLU A 193 -4.41 11.81 -1.27
C GLU A 193 -5.15 12.14 -2.55
N THR A 194 -5.51 11.13 -3.36
CA THR A 194 -6.25 11.33 -4.61
C THR A 194 -6.96 10.05 -5.06
N GLY A 195 -7.78 10.13 -6.10
CA GLY A 195 -8.25 8.94 -6.80
C GLY A 195 -7.23 8.46 -7.83
N LEU A 196 -7.13 7.16 -7.98
CA LEU A 196 -6.24 6.51 -8.94
C LEU A 196 -7.00 5.50 -9.81
N ILE A 197 -6.46 5.20 -10.97
CA ILE A 197 -6.85 4.07 -11.82
C ILE A 197 -5.66 3.13 -11.86
N GLY A 198 -5.80 1.92 -11.31
CA GLY A 198 -4.77 0.89 -11.33
C GLY A 198 -5.13 -0.24 -12.27
N THR A 199 -4.15 -0.73 -13.04
CA THR A 199 -4.26 -1.95 -13.84
C THR A 199 -3.42 -3.03 -13.22
N PHE A 200 -4.06 -4.15 -12.84
CA PHE A 200 -3.45 -5.25 -12.10
C PHE A 200 -3.63 -6.56 -12.87
N GLU A 201 -2.56 -7.33 -12.98
CA GLU A 201 -2.59 -8.72 -13.45
C GLU A 201 -2.46 -9.63 -12.22
N LEU A 202 -3.47 -10.49 -11.98
CA LEU A 202 -3.58 -11.27 -10.75
C LEU A 202 -3.28 -12.75 -11.01
N HIS A 203 -2.28 -13.29 -10.29
CA HIS A 203 -1.89 -14.70 -10.41
C HIS A 203 -2.01 -15.43 -9.08
N VAL A 204 -2.54 -16.63 -9.10
CA VAL A 204 -2.49 -17.55 -7.96
C VAL A 204 -1.16 -18.31 -7.98
N ARG A 205 -0.45 -18.32 -6.85
CA ARG A 205 0.82 -19.00 -6.68
C ARG A 205 0.68 -20.09 -5.62
N ASP A 206 0.90 -21.33 -6.02
CA ASP A 206 0.92 -22.53 -5.15
C ASP A 206 2.34 -22.97 -4.77
N ASP A 207 3.34 -22.41 -5.44
CA ASP A 207 4.77 -22.64 -5.19
C ASP A 207 5.34 -21.72 -4.08
N LEU A 208 4.55 -20.75 -3.62
CA LEU A 208 4.92 -19.80 -2.57
C LEU A 208 4.10 -20.03 -1.30
N SER A 209 4.75 -19.78 -0.17
CA SER A 209 4.09 -19.70 1.14
C SER A 209 4.61 -18.47 1.85
N LEU A 210 3.71 -17.58 2.25
CA LEU A 210 4.00 -16.33 2.93
C LEU A 210 3.12 -16.18 4.17
N GLU A 211 3.68 -15.66 5.23
CA GLU A 211 2.93 -15.22 6.41
C GLU A 211 2.59 -13.73 6.35
N TRP A 212 3.46 -12.94 5.73
CA TRP A 212 3.36 -11.49 5.60
C TRP A 212 3.48 -11.06 4.14
N PRO A 213 2.95 -9.87 3.78
CA PRO A 213 3.15 -9.31 2.45
C PRO A 213 4.62 -9.18 2.08
N MET A 214 4.90 -9.40 0.80
CA MET A 214 6.21 -9.23 0.20
C MET A 214 6.07 -8.46 -1.11
N GLY A 215 7.08 -7.72 -1.52
CA GLY A 215 7.07 -7.02 -2.79
C GLY A 215 8.35 -7.20 -3.58
N GLU A 216 8.26 -6.98 -4.88
CA GLU A 216 9.41 -6.93 -5.77
C GLU A 216 9.34 -5.72 -6.69
N THR A 217 10.43 -4.99 -6.77
CA THR A 217 10.68 -4.00 -7.81
C THR A 217 11.54 -4.61 -8.93
N VAL A 218 11.89 -3.82 -9.91
CA VAL A 218 12.83 -4.27 -10.97
C VAL A 218 14.17 -4.72 -10.35
N THR A 219 14.66 -4.01 -9.34
CA THR A 219 16.01 -4.19 -8.78
C THR A 219 16.04 -4.83 -7.40
N HIS A 220 14.97 -4.69 -6.61
CA HIS A 220 14.95 -5.10 -5.20
C HIS A 220 13.82 -6.08 -4.90
N VAL A 221 14.04 -6.84 -3.84
CA VAL A 221 12.97 -7.56 -3.14
C VAL A 221 12.74 -6.87 -1.80
N MET A 222 11.50 -6.81 -1.34
CA MET A 222 11.16 -6.27 -0.04
C MET A 222 10.27 -7.22 0.76
N THR A 223 10.53 -7.35 2.04
CA THR A 223 9.67 -8.02 3.01
C THR A 223 9.12 -7.01 3.99
N MET A 224 7.88 -7.21 4.44
CA MET A 224 7.18 -6.24 5.28
C MET A 224 6.92 -6.80 6.67
N GLY A 225 6.89 -5.92 7.65
CA GLY A 225 6.48 -6.20 9.01
C GLY A 225 5.58 -5.06 9.52
N PHE A 226 4.52 -5.44 10.24
CA PHE A 226 3.55 -4.49 10.79
C PHE A 226 3.31 -4.82 12.26
N ASP A 227 3.49 -3.83 13.13
CA ASP A 227 3.25 -3.94 14.57
C ASP A 227 2.97 -2.54 15.16
N PRO A 228 2.21 -2.42 16.27
CA PRO A 228 2.11 -1.16 16.99
C PRO A 228 3.45 -0.62 17.47
N ASP A 229 4.41 -1.49 17.79
CA ASP A 229 5.79 -1.13 18.07
C ASP A 229 6.64 -1.16 16.79
N LEU A 230 7.42 -0.09 16.55
CA LEU A 230 8.22 0.04 15.33
C LEU A 230 9.41 -0.93 15.30
N ASP A 231 9.99 -1.21 16.46
CA ASP A 231 11.11 -2.15 16.58
C ASP A 231 10.62 -3.58 16.32
N ASP A 232 9.43 -3.94 16.81
CA ASP A 232 8.81 -5.25 16.52
C ASP A 232 8.43 -5.38 15.04
N ALA A 233 7.93 -4.31 14.41
CA ALA A 233 7.71 -4.28 12.95
C ALA A 233 9.02 -4.52 12.17
N ALA A 234 10.13 -3.90 12.60
CA ALA A 234 11.45 -4.12 12.00
C ALA A 234 11.94 -5.57 12.18
N ILE A 235 11.76 -6.13 13.37
CA ILE A 235 12.10 -7.54 13.67
C ILE A 235 11.32 -8.50 12.77
N ILE A 236 10.02 -8.27 12.55
CA ILE A 236 9.18 -9.07 11.65
C ILE A 236 9.71 -8.97 10.21
N ALA A 237 9.92 -7.76 9.69
CA ALA A 237 10.42 -7.55 8.33
C ALA A 237 11.79 -8.23 8.13
N LEU A 238 12.71 -8.09 9.10
CA LEU A 238 14.04 -8.68 9.04
C LEU A 238 14.01 -10.21 9.09
N ARG A 239 13.18 -10.82 9.94
CA ARG A 239 13.03 -12.28 10.00
C ARG A 239 12.53 -12.85 8.67
N ASN A 240 11.59 -12.18 8.03
CA ASN A 240 11.08 -12.56 6.72
C ASN A 240 12.16 -12.40 5.65
N MET A 241 13.00 -11.36 5.71
CA MET A 241 14.12 -11.16 4.78
C MET A 241 15.17 -12.25 4.92
N ILE A 242 15.57 -12.61 6.14
CA ILE A 242 16.50 -13.71 6.39
C ILE A 242 15.96 -15.03 5.81
N ALA A 243 14.70 -15.34 6.07
CA ALA A 243 14.07 -16.56 5.53
C ALA A 243 14.04 -16.56 3.99
N LEU A 244 13.76 -15.42 3.38
CA LEU A 244 13.77 -15.24 1.93
C LEU A 244 15.17 -15.45 1.34
N ILE A 245 16.19 -14.85 1.95
CA ILE A 245 17.58 -15.01 1.51
C ILE A 245 18.00 -16.48 1.60
N CYS A 246 17.79 -17.14 2.75
CA CYS A 246 18.10 -18.56 2.90
C CYS A 246 17.42 -19.41 1.80
N LYS A 247 16.14 -19.15 1.53
CA LYS A 247 15.37 -19.90 0.52
C LYS A 247 15.92 -19.69 -0.89
N ARG A 248 16.34 -18.47 -1.25
CA ARG A 248 16.80 -18.13 -2.60
C ARG A 248 18.26 -18.49 -2.85
N THR A 249 19.12 -18.35 -1.84
CA THR A 249 20.58 -18.46 -2.01
C THR A 249 21.16 -19.77 -1.48
N GLY A 250 20.48 -20.45 -0.55
CA GLY A 250 21.02 -21.59 0.19
C GLY A 250 21.95 -21.22 1.33
N LEU A 251 22.11 -19.93 1.66
CA LEU A 251 22.91 -19.47 2.81
C LEU A 251 22.34 -19.97 4.15
N SER A 252 23.24 -20.14 5.13
CA SER A 252 22.84 -20.34 6.53
C SER A 252 22.06 -19.11 7.06
N ARG A 253 21.35 -19.29 8.17
CA ARG A 253 20.64 -18.17 8.80
C ARG A 253 21.61 -17.10 9.30
N GLU A 254 22.75 -17.51 9.82
CA GLU A 254 23.83 -16.63 10.31
C GLU A 254 24.42 -15.80 9.16
N ASP A 255 24.71 -16.42 8.01
CA ASP A 255 25.24 -15.74 6.85
C ASP A 255 24.20 -14.80 6.21
N ALA A 256 22.94 -15.24 6.13
CA ALA A 256 21.82 -14.40 5.67
C ALA A 256 21.58 -13.20 6.59
N TYR A 257 21.73 -13.37 7.90
CA TYR A 257 21.63 -12.28 8.86
C TYR A 257 22.80 -11.29 8.71
N SER A 258 24.02 -11.81 8.54
CA SER A 258 25.20 -10.97 8.22
C SER A 258 24.99 -10.20 6.91
N LEU A 259 24.47 -10.87 5.86
CA LEU A 259 24.17 -10.20 4.58
C LEU A 259 23.11 -9.10 4.76
N CYS A 260 22.08 -9.31 5.56
CA CYS A 260 21.10 -8.26 5.89
C CYS A 260 21.79 -7.03 6.51
N SER A 261 22.71 -7.24 7.46
CA SER A 261 23.43 -6.14 8.12
C SER A 261 24.30 -5.33 7.14
N LEU A 262 24.79 -5.96 6.08
CA LEU A 262 25.71 -5.35 5.12
C LEU A 262 25.02 -4.74 3.90
N ALA A 263 23.82 -5.23 3.53
CA ALA A 263 23.23 -4.94 2.23
C ALA A 263 21.71 -4.76 2.22
N ALA A 264 21.00 -4.99 3.32
CA ALA A 264 19.56 -4.74 3.41
C ALA A 264 19.27 -3.42 4.12
N ASP A 265 18.40 -2.60 3.52
CA ASP A 265 17.91 -1.36 4.12
C ASP A 265 16.60 -1.64 4.86
N LEU A 266 16.51 -1.23 6.13
CA LEU A 266 15.25 -1.15 6.86
C LEU A 266 14.66 0.25 6.71
N ARG A 267 13.51 0.37 6.05
CA ARG A 267 12.84 1.64 5.79
C ARG A 267 11.54 1.73 6.57
N VAL A 268 11.29 2.89 7.14
CA VAL A 268 10.02 3.17 7.83
C VAL A 268 8.94 3.42 6.79
N THR A 269 8.03 2.47 6.61
CA THR A 269 6.94 2.58 5.63
C THR A 269 5.96 3.67 6.04
N GLN A 270 5.38 3.54 7.24
CA GLN A 270 4.54 4.53 7.91
C GLN A 270 4.57 4.30 9.44
N ILE A 271 4.26 5.35 10.22
CA ILE A 271 4.24 5.31 11.70
C ILE A 271 2.92 5.79 12.30
N VAL A 272 1.84 5.85 11.52
CA VAL A 272 0.63 6.61 11.85
C VAL A 272 -0.67 5.80 11.84
N ASN A 273 -0.66 4.54 11.39
CA ASN A 273 -1.86 3.74 11.13
C ASN A 273 -2.27 2.81 12.29
N GLY A 274 -1.79 3.06 13.50
CA GLY A 274 -2.02 2.18 14.65
C GLY A 274 -1.08 0.97 14.67
N SER A 275 -0.99 0.20 13.59
CA SER A 275 0.15 -0.69 13.30
C SER A 275 1.12 0.06 12.40
N LYS A 276 2.33 0.25 12.86
CA LYS A 276 3.42 0.86 12.10
C LYS A 276 3.99 -0.14 11.10
N GLY A 277 4.64 0.34 10.05
CA GLY A 277 5.19 -0.51 9.00
C GLY A 277 6.68 -0.31 8.78
N ILE A 278 7.41 -1.41 8.68
CA ILE A 278 8.78 -1.45 8.18
C ILE A 278 8.81 -2.34 6.93
N HIS A 279 9.55 -1.92 5.91
CA HIS A 279 9.92 -2.81 4.82
C HIS A 279 11.45 -2.93 4.75
N ALA A 280 11.92 -4.18 4.78
CA ALA A 280 13.32 -4.51 4.54
C ALA A 280 13.52 -4.69 3.03
N MET A 281 14.49 -4.01 2.44
CA MET A 281 14.80 -4.08 1.00
C MET A 281 16.22 -4.60 0.77
N ILE A 282 16.37 -5.52 -0.18
CA ILE A 282 17.68 -6.00 -0.63
C ILE A 282 17.73 -6.03 -2.16
N ASP A 283 18.87 -5.67 -2.74
CA ASP A 283 19.10 -5.75 -4.18
C ASP A 283 19.14 -7.21 -4.63
N LYS A 284 18.41 -7.52 -5.72
CA LYS A 284 18.30 -8.87 -6.30
C LYS A 284 19.65 -9.46 -6.71
N ARG A 285 20.68 -8.62 -6.98
CA ARG A 285 22.04 -9.10 -7.30
C ARG A 285 22.65 -9.96 -6.20
N TYR A 286 22.21 -9.80 -4.95
CA TYR A 286 22.69 -10.57 -3.79
C TYR A 286 21.90 -11.86 -3.54
N LEU A 287 20.88 -12.16 -4.37
CA LEU A 287 19.97 -13.28 -4.17
C LEU A 287 20.18 -14.44 -5.15
N ALA A 288 21.29 -14.46 -5.88
CA ALA A 288 21.66 -15.61 -6.69
C ALA A 288 22.09 -16.79 -5.80
N PRO A 289 21.81 -18.04 -6.21
CA PRO A 289 22.26 -19.23 -5.48
C PRO A 289 23.78 -19.21 -5.29
N VAL A 290 24.27 -19.55 -4.10
CA VAL A 290 25.70 -19.62 -3.81
C VAL A 290 26.28 -20.87 -4.47
N GLY A 291 27.31 -20.67 -5.31
CA GLY A 291 27.98 -21.77 -6.02
C GLY A 291 27.41 -22.09 -7.41
N SER A 292 26.55 -21.23 -7.96
CA SER A 292 26.09 -21.31 -9.36
C SER A 292 27.03 -20.59 -10.33
#